data_1db2337c6b0c635c00081ca22964c0c3
#
_entry.id   1db2337c6b0c635c00081ca22964c0c3
#
_cell.length_a   1.000
_cell.length_b   1.000
_cell.length_c   1.000
_cell.angle_alpha   90.00
_cell.angle_beta   90.00
_cell.angle_gamma   90.00
#
_symmetry.space_group_name_H-M   'P 1'
#
loop_
_entity.id
_entity.type
_entity.pdbx_description
1 polymer ?
#
loop_
_entity_poly.entity_id
_entity_poly.type
_entity_poly.pdbx_seq_one_letter_code
_entity_poly.pdbx_strand_id
1 'polypeptide(L)'
;MEQRNNLVLHGTETFSRGALDNVALESGAVVLDSSAGRYLPYGSYTTPEFAMPAFCNLNVSWNASAPHNTMVEVRCRVYAGNTWTGWLSFGKWAPDYPRCSIKAQSEDGLVFLMGDTVTVATPGGGTGIQLQVNLSTNDDKATPAVRLLAAAVRPLAWEKHNGHPLNRRLYLPEYCLSAHDPSFGREMDLPLVMAALMNRYGEDILPEEVAYAMEDKATSSTGNAAFAAAAAGCCGYPCWQAWMDLADLRAQIHDDCSIAVRVERHIRGQRDPVGVWMGLRGFGHDDAVLADFVLLNDPTADSDGAVNCTMALADFMRYFTGRAIALRPKQREVAADLPNRVRCDLTRAEDGSYFFEQRGQQDPLPEDFSGWAAYAVHDGVAHATTAHRTFRRMERTPEGGLLFPPEQLAAGGRCSVYAVDQTGRMRVG
;
A
#
# COMPACT_ATOMS: atom_id res chain seq x y z
N MET A 1 -21.16 -24.32 1.47
CA MET A 1 -19.94 -23.54 1.79
C MET A 1 -20.05 -22.29 0.95
N GLU A 2 -20.27 -21.13 1.57
CA GLU A 2 -20.26 -19.86 0.84
C GLU A 2 -18.90 -19.68 0.18
N GLN A 3 -18.89 -19.52 -1.13
CA GLN A 3 -17.68 -19.29 -1.91
C GLN A 3 -17.22 -17.87 -1.62
N ARG A 4 -16.15 -17.72 -0.86
CA ARG A 4 -15.59 -16.41 -0.52
C ARG A 4 -14.77 -15.86 -1.67
N ASN A 5 -15.02 -14.60 -2.06
CA ASN A 5 -14.25 -13.88 -3.09
C ASN A 5 -12.84 -13.51 -2.61
N ASN A 6 -12.62 -13.49 -1.30
CA ASN A 6 -11.38 -13.04 -0.68
C ASN A 6 -10.82 -14.16 0.21
N LEU A 7 -9.56 -14.49 -0.01
CA LEU A 7 -8.76 -15.41 0.79
C LEU A 7 -7.67 -14.60 1.49
N VAL A 8 -7.57 -14.69 2.81
CA VAL A 8 -6.51 -14.07 3.60
C VAL A 8 -5.85 -15.13 4.47
N LEU A 9 -4.56 -15.35 4.26
CA LEU A 9 -3.74 -16.32 4.96
C LEU A 9 -2.77 -15.58 5.88
N HIS A 10 -2.83 -15.85 7.16
CA HIS A 10 -1.92 -15.27 8.15
C HIS A 10 -1.77 -16.19 9.36
N GLY A 11 -0.62 -16.10 10.01
CA GLY A 11 -0.32 -16.87 11.21
C GLY A 11 0.04 -18.34 10.95
N THR A 12 0.60 -18.98 11.96
CA THR A 12 1.15 -20.34 11.87
C THR A 12 0.13 -21.38 11.43
N GLU A 13 -1.12 -21.30 11.93
CA GLU A 13 -2.15 -22.28 11.61
C GLU A 13 -2.47 -22.33 10.11
N THR A 14 -2.55 -21.17 9.45
CA THR A 14 -2.87 -21.13 8.02
C THR A 14 -1.66 -21.48 7.16
N PHE A 15 -0.47 -21.02 7.52
CA PHE A 15 0.75 -21.32 6.78
C PHE A 15 1.22 -22.76 6.91
N SER A 16 0.92 -23.43 8.04
CA SER A 16 1.28 -24.87 8.24
C SER A 16 0.59 -25.83 7.28
N ARG A 17 -0.44 -25.36 6.56
CA ARG A 17 -1.17 -26.18 5.57
C ARG A 17 -0.48 -26.24 4.21
N GLY A 18 0.49 -25.39 3.95
CA GLY A 18 1.26 -25.36 2.71
C GLY A 18 2.54 -26.20 2.75
N ALA A 19 3.21 -26.28 1.62
CA ALA A 19 4.50 -26.93 1.49
C ALA A 19 5.63 -25.95 1.82
N LEU A 20 6.52 -26.37 2.69
CA LEU A 20 7.71 -25.65 3.15
C LEU A 20 8.94 -26.30 2.51
N ASP A 21 9.72 -25.52 1.75
CA ASP A 21 10.98 -25.94 1.15
C ASP A 21 12.06 -24.93 1.52
N ASN A 22 13.00 -25.31 2.39
CA ASN A 22 14.03 -24.44 2.98
C ASN A 22 13.47 -23.18 3.68
N VAL A 23 12.26 -23.25 4.18
CA VAL A 23 11.61 -22.21 5.00
C VAL A 23 11.01 -22.80 6.26
N ALA A 24 10.92 -21.98 7.30
CA ALA A 24 10.33 -22.30 8.58
C ALA A 24 9.19 -21.34 8.93
N LEU A 25 8.38 -21.72 9.94
CA LEU A 25 7.34 -20.85 10.49
C LEU A 25 7.81 -20.30 11.84
N GLU A 26 8.07 -19.01 11.89
CA GLU A 26 8.52 -18.34 13.11
C GLU A 26 7.61 -17.15 13.43
N SER A 27 7.12 -17.09 14.66
CA SER A 27 6.25 -16.00 15.15
C SER A 27 5.09 -15.64 14.20
N GLY A 28 4.51 -16.67 13.56
CA GLY A 28 3.39 -16.50 12.62
C GLY A 28 3.78 -16.02 11.23
N ALA A 29 5.06 -16.00 10.90
CA ALA A 29 5.58 -15.65 9.59
C ALA A 29 6.29 -16.83 8.92
N VAL A 30 6.34 -16.82 7.59
CA VAL A 30 7.22 -17.67 6.77
C VAL A 30 8.57 -16.97 6.67
N VAL A 31 9.63 -17.63 7.10
CA VAL A 31 11.03 -17.17 7.07
C VAL A 31 11.91 -18.21 6.41
N LEU A 32 13.12 -17.85 6.01
CA LEU A 32 14.11 -18.86 5.59
C LEU A 32 14.45 -19.79 6.75
N ASP A 33 14.61 -21.08 6.47
CA ASP A 33 15.11 -22.03 7.46
C ASP A 33 16.58 -21.77 7.79
N SER A 34 17.00 -22.20 8.96
CA SER A 34 18.36 -21.96 9.44
C SER A 34 19.05 -23.23 9.88
N SER A 35 20.34 -23.30 9.65
CA SER A 35 21.23 -24.36 10.14
C SER A 35 22.42 -23.75 10.85
N ALA A 36 22.72 -24.21 12.07
CA ALA A 36 23.81 -23.71 12.91
C ALA A 36 23.77 -22.16 13.11
N GLY A 37 22.57 -21.58 13.23
CA GLY A 37 22.35 -20.13 13.43
C GLY A 37 22.58 -19.28 12.17
N ARG A 38 22.57 -19.88 10.99
CA ARG A 38 22.69 -19.20 9.69
C ARG A 38 21.51 -19.54 8.81
N TYR A 39 20.90 -18.54 8.21
CA TYR A 39 19.78 -18.72 7.28
C TYR A 39 20.25 -19.34 5.95
N LEU A 40 19.41 -20.20 5.39
CA LEU A 40 19.62 -20.74 4.05
C LEU A 40 19.47 -19.62 3.02
N PRO A 41 20.25 -19.65 1.90
CA PRO A 41 20.24 -18.53 0.94
C PRO A 41 18.94 -18.41 0.15
N TYR A 42 18.16 -19.48 0.07
CA TYR A 42 16.92 -19.53 -0.70
C TYR A 42 15.95 -20.56 -0.10
N GLY A 43 14.67 -20.23 -0.14
CA GLY A 43 13.59 -21.13 0.20
C GLY A 43 12.26 -20.71 -0.42
N SER A 44 11.29 -21.63 -0.42
CA SER A 44 9.97 -21.35 -0.95
C SER A 44 8.85 -21.90 -0.07
N TYR A 45 7.76 -21.15 -0.02
CA TYR A 45 6.49 -21.57 0.56
C TYR A 45 5.44 -21.66 -0.55
N THR A 46 4.74 -22.79 -0.62
CA THR A 46 3.65 -22.97 -1.59
C THR A 46 2.36 -23.31 -0.86
N THR A 47 1.31 -22.52 -1.08
CA THR A 47 0.00 -22.77 -0.45
C THR A 47 -0.64 -24.06 -0.96
N PRO A 48 -1.64 -24.61 -0.26
CA PRO A 48 -2.58 -25.54 -0.90
C PRO A 48 -3.26 -24.90 -2.12
N GLU A 49 -3.84 -25.72 -2.96
CA GLU A 49 -4.73 -25.27 -4.04
C GLU A 49 -6.08 -24.86 -3.43
N PHE A 50 -6.59 -23.71 -3.85
CA PHE A 50 -7.88 -23.19 -3.38
C PHE A 50 -8.87 -23.14 -4.53
N ALA A 51 -10.02 -23.78 -4.35
CA ALA A 51 -11.17 -23.58 -5.22
C ALA A 51 -11.79 -22.20 -4.96
N MET A 52 -12.04 -21.46 -6.03
CA MET A 52 -12.64 -20.12 -6.01
C MET A 52 -13.93 -20.11 -6.85
N PRO A 53 -14.87 -19.18 -6.60
CA PRO A 53 -15.95 -18.93 -7.57
C PRO A 53 -15.34 -18.59 -8.92
N ALA A 54 -15.99 -18.95 -10.01
CA ALA A 54 -15.51 -18.61 -11.36
C ALA A 54 -15.27 -17.11 -11.48
N PHE A 55 -14.06 -16.70 -11.87
CA PHE A 55 -13.62 -15.31 -11.82
C PHE A 55 -12.94 -14.85 -13.11
N CYS A 56 -13.00 -13.54 -13.37
CA CYS A 56 -12.30 -12.90 -14.48
C CYS A 56 -11.02 -12.15 -14.06
N ASN A 57 -10.93 -11.69 -12.80
CA ASN A 57 -9.75 -11.04 -12.28
C ASN A 57 -9.33 -11.63 -10.94
N LEU A 58 -8.01 -11.64 -10.71
CA LEU A 58 -7.38 -12.00 -9.44
C LEU A 58 -6.38 -10.91 -9.06
N ASN A 59 -6.46 -10.43 -7.84
CA ASN A 59 -5.47 -9.55 -7.22
C ASN A 59 -4.81 -10.29 -6.07
N VAL A 60 -3.48 -10.25 -6.03
CA VAL A 60 -2.69 -10.85 -4.94
C VAL A 60 -2.00 -9.74 -4.17
N SER A 61 -1.91 -9.88 -2.87
CA SER A 61 -1.20 -8.97 -1.99
C SER A 61 -0.50 -9.73 -0.86
N TRP A 62 0.50 -9.10 -0.28
CA TRP A 62 1.31 -9.67 0.78
C TRP A 62 1.75 -8.62 1.79
N ASN A 63 2.03 -9.07 3.01
CA ASN A 63 2.73 -8.25 4.00
C ASN A 63 4.03 -8.96 4.37
N ALA A 64 5.14 -8.31 4.08
CA ALA A 64 6.46 -8.88 4.29
C ALA A 64 7.45 -7.81 4.74
N SER A 65 8.32 -8.16 5.66
CA SER A 65 9.56 -7.42 5.91
C SER A 65 10.69 -8.03 5.08
N ALA A 66 11.47 -7.18 4.46
CA ALA A 66 12.65 -7.56 3.69
C ALA A 66 13.83 -6.68 4.15
N PRO A 67 14.62 -7.12 5.14
CA PRO A 67 15.85 -6.44 5.53
C PRO A 67 16.85 -6.32 4.38
N HIS A 68 17.87 -5.48 4.53
CA HIS A 68 18.97 -5.38 3.54
C HIS A 68 19.50 -6.75 3.16
N ASN A 69 19.89 -6.92 1.91
CA ASN A 69 20.38 -8.17 1.31
C ASN A 69 19.34 -9.30 1.25
N THR A 70 18.05 -9.01 1.50
CA THR A 70 16.99 -10.01 1.39
C THR A 70 15.95 -9.63 0.32
N MET A 71 15.17 -10.60 -0.11
CA MET A 71 14.17 -10.42 -1.15
C MET A 71 13.00 -11.38 -0.96
N VAL A 72 11.80 -10.88 -1.26
CA VAL A 72 10.56 -11.65 -1.38
C VAL A 72 10.05 -11.55 -2.81
N GLU A 73 9.69 -12.68 -3.40
CA GLU A 73 8.96 -12.74 -4.67
C GLU A 73 7.66 -13.50 -4.46
N VAL A 74 6.53 -12.91 -4.84
CA VAL A 74 5.22 -13.56 -4.75
C VAL A 74 4.75 -13.94 -6.15
N ARG A 75 4.28 -15.18 -6.26
CA ARG A 75 3.78 -15.76 -7.52
C ARG A 75 2.39 -16.35 -7.31
N CYS A 76 1.65 -16.44 -8.38
CA CYS A 76 0.41 -17.22 -8.42
C CYS A 76 0.36 -18.12 -9.65
N ARG A 77 -0.47 -19.16 -9.58
CA ARG A 77 -0.98 -19.87 -10.75
C ARG A 77 -2.50 -20.00 -10.66
N VAL A 78 -3.13 -20.08 -11.81
CA VAL A 78 -4.58 -20.10 -11.95
C VAL A 78 -5.01 -21.40 -12.63
N TYR A 79 -6.07 -22.02 -12.13
CA TYR A 79 -6.73 -23.11 -12.82
C TYR A 79 -7.81 -22.54 -13.73
N ALA A 80 -7.60 -22.62 -15.04
CA ALA A 80 -8.48 -22.12 -16.08
C ALA A 80 -8.40 -23.03 -17.32
N GLY A 81 -9.49 -23.17 -18.08
CA GLY A 81 -9.49 -24.05 -19.25
C GLY A 81 -9.15 -25.52 -18.94
N ASN A 82 -9.50 -26.01 -17.75
CA ASN A 82 -9.21 -27.37 -17.24
C ASN A 82 -7.70 -27.68 -17.03
N THR A 83 -6.88 -26.68 -16.88
CA THR A 83 -5.45 -26.85 -16.58
C THR A 83 -4.92 -25.76 -15.66
N TRP A 84 -3.81 -26.04 -14.99
CA TRP A 84 -3.06 -25.01 -14.26
C TRP A 84 -2.14 -24.25 -15.21
N THR A 85 -2.12 -22.93 -15.09
CA THR A 85 -1.10 -22.12 -15.74
C THR A 85 0.28 -22.38 -15.15
N GLY A 86 1.34 -21.94 -15.84
CA GLY A 86 2.63 -21.69 -15.23
C GLY A 86 2.54 -20.61 -14.13
N TRP A 87 3.60 -20.47 -13.34
CA TRP A 87 3.70 -19.47 -12.29
C TRP A 87 3.86 -18.05 -12.87
N LEU A 88 2.98 -17.13 -12.46
CA LEU A 88 3.01 -15.71 -12.80
C LEU A 88 3.57 -14.94 -11.61
N SER A 89 4.65 -14.17 -11.83
CA SER A 89 5.33 -13.40 -10.78
C SER A 89 4.81 -11.97 -10.71
N PHE A 90 4.48 -11.50 -9.50
CA PHE A 90 4.11 -10.10 -9.24
C PHE A 90 5.33 -9.17 -9.10
N GLY A 91 6.53 -9.69 -9.29
CA GLY A 91 7.78 -8.96 -9.13
C GLY A 91 8.43 -9.20 -7.78
N LYS A 92 9.43 -8.38 -7.50
CA LYS A 92 10.28 -8.52 -6.32
C LYS A 92 10.04 -7.39 -5.34
N TRP A 93 9.95 -7.76 -4.06
CA TRP A 93 9.90 -6.83 -2.94
C TRP A 93 11.22 -6.92 -2.17
N ALA A 94 12.03 -5.87 -2.23
CA ALA A 94 13.36 -5.82 -1.64
C ALA A 94 13.78 -4.36 -1.40
N PRO A 95 14.64 -4.08 -0.39
CA PRO A 95 15.15 -2.74 -0.13
C PRO A 95 16.21 -2.30 -1.14
N ASP A 96 17.05 -3.25 -1.58
CA ASP A 96 18.25 -2.96 -2.36
C ASP A 96 18.04 -3.04 -3.88
N TYR A 97 16.84 -3.37 -4.33
CA TYR A 97 16.50 -3.49 -5.75
C TYR A 97 15.26 -2.65 -6.09
N PRO A 98 15.21 -2.09 -7.30
CA PRO A 98 14.01 -1.44 -7.78
C PRO A 98 12.81 -2.38 -7.74
N ARG A 99 11.71 -1.94 -7.16
CA ARG A 99 10.45 -2.69 -7.19
C ARG A 99 9.83 -2.55 -8.57
N CYS A 100 9.75 -3.63 -9.29
CA CYS A 100 9.22 -3.68 -10.65
C CYS A 100 8.16 -4.76 -10.74
N SER A 101 6.95 -4.39 -11.16
CA SER A 101 5.96 -5.39 -11.59
C SER A 101 6.40 -6.07 -12.88
N ILE A 102 5.89 -7.27 -13.09
CA ILE A 102 6.22 -8.07 -14.27
C ILE A 102 4.95 -8.24 -15.11
N LYS A 103 5.06 -7.99 -16.41
CA LYS A 103 4.05 -8.40 -17.35
C LYS A 103 4.32 -9.85 -17.73
N ALA A 104 3.35 -10.73 -17.49
CA ALA A 104 3.46 -12.14 -17.76
C ALA A 104 2.17 -12.67 -18.37
N GLN A 105 2.27 -13.76 -19.12
CA GLN A 105 1.18 -14.41 -19.80
C GLN A 105 1.36 -15.93 -19.72
N SER A 106 0.25 -16.67 -19.59
CA SER A 106 0.26 -18.13 -19.71
C SER A 106 0.62 -18.56 -21.14
N GLU A 107 1.13 -19.77 -21.30
CA GLU A 107 1.55 -20.31 -22.61
C GLU A 107 0.41 -20.31 -23.64
N ASP A 108 -0.82 -20.54 -23.19
CA ASP A 108 -2.02 -20.54 -24.03
C ASP A 108 -2.60 -19.14 -24.28
N GLY A 109 -2.04 -18.09 -23.66
CA GLY A 109 -2.48 -16.72 -23.80
C GLY A 109 -3.82 -16.39 -23.17
N LEU A 110 -4.38 -17.27 -22.34
CA LEU A 110 -5.70 -17.10 -21.73
C LEU A 110 -5.65 -16.43 -20.36
N VAL A 111 -4.48 -16.42 -19.72
CA VAL A 111 -4.27 -15.77 -18.42
C VAL A 111 -3.07 -14.84 -18.52
N PHE A 112 -3.26 -13.58 -18.13
CA PHE A 112 -2.18 -12.61 -18.19
C PHE A 112 -2.18 -11.71 -16.95
N LEU A 113 -0.97 -11.40 -16.49
CA LEU A 113 -0.68 -10.49 -15.40
C LEU A 113 -0.21 -9.15 -15.95
N MET A 114 -0.84 -8.06 -15.50
CA MET A 114 -0.42 -6.71 -15.76
C MET A 114 -0.44 -5.90 -14.47
N GLY A 115 0.73 -5.44 -14.04
CA GLY A 115 0.87 -4.74 -12.77
C GLY A 115 0.50 -5.65 -11.58
N ASP A 116 -0.62 -5.36 -10.95
CA ASP A 116 -1.13 -6.09 -9.77
C ASP A 116 -2.39 -6.93 -10.05
N THR A 117 -2.76 -7.08 -11.32
CA THR A 117 -4.01 -7.76 -11.69
C THR A 117 -3.76 -8.88 -12.69
N VAL A 118 -4.17 -10.08 -12.33
CA VAL A 118 -4.30 -11.21 -13.24
C VAL A 118 -5.67 -11.16 -13.89
N THR A 119 -5.71 -11.26 -15.21
CA THR A 119 -6.95 -11.33 -16.00
C THR A 119 -7.06 -12.72 -16.66
N VAL A 120 -8.25 -13.30 -16.56
CA VAL A 120 -8.57 -14.60 -17.16
C VAL A 120 -9.54 -14.39 -18.31
N ALA A 121 -9.10 -14.67 -19.53
CA ALA A 121 -9.86 -14.44 -20.77
C ALA A 121 -10.71 -15.63 -21.21
N THR A 122 -10.71 -16.74 -20.46
CA THR A 122 -11.58 -17.87 -20.77
C THR A 122 -13.05 -17.56 -20.47
N PRO A 123 -14.02 -18.02 -21.27
CA PRO A 123 -15.45 -17.80 -21.00
C PRO A 123 -15.91 -18.33 -19.65
N GLY A 124 -15.32 -19.44 -19.17
CA GLY A 124 -15.59 -20.03 -17.86
C GLY A 124 -14.82 -19.38 -16.70
N GLY A 125 -13.92 -18.43 -16.99
CA GLY A 125 -13.04 -17.81 -16.00
C GLY A 125 -12.03 -18.77 -15.38
N GLY A 126 -11.36 -18.31 -14.34
CA GLY A 126 -10.55 -19.12 -13.44
C GLY A 126 -11.42 -19.71 -12.33
N THR A 127 -11.11 -20.91 -11.87
CA THR A 127 -11.86 -21.60 -10.80
C THR A 127 -10.98 -22.09 -9.67
N GLY A 128 -9.68 -21.95 -9.78
CA GLY A 128 -8.72 -22.31 -8.74
C GLY A 128 -7.52 -21.37 -8.74
N ILE A 129 -6.91 -21.22 -7.57
CA ILE A 129 -5.70 -20.44 -7.37
C ILE A 129 -4.71 -21.20 -6.48
N GLN A 130 -3.43 -20.95 -6.69
CA GLN A 130 -2.38 -21.33 -5.77
C GLN A 130 -1.35 -20.22 -5.71
N LEU A 131 -0.83 -19.94 -4.53
CA LEU A 131 0.19 -18.91 -4.30
C LEU A 131 1.52 -19.57 -3.94
N GLN A 132 2.60 -18.92 -4.35
CA GLN A 132 3.95 -19.29 -3.95
C GLN A 132 4.73 -18.05 -3.53
N VAL A 133 5.52 -18.17 -2.49
CA VAL A 133 6.47 -17.15 -2.06
C VAL A 133 7.87 -17.72 -2.12
N ASN A 134 8.75 -17.02 -2.79
CA ASN A 134 10.18 -17.29 -2.82
C ASN A 134 10.88 -16.26 -1.92
N LEU A 135 11.68 -16.76 -0.99
CA LEU A 135 12.52 -15.99 -0.07
C LEU A 135 13.98 -16.18 -0.45
N SER A 136 14.76 -15.12 -0.41
CA SER A 136 16.21 -15.21 -0.59
C SER A 136 16.95 -14.22 0.25
N THR A 137 18.20 -14.56 0.60
CA THR A 137 19.15 -13.70 1.31
C THR A 137 20.56 -13.86 0.77
N ASN A 138 21.31 -12.75 0.73
CA ASN A 138 22.74 -12.72 0.51
C ASN A 138 23.52 -12.53 1.84
N ASP A 139 22.80 -12.43 2.97
CA ASP A 139 23.35 -12.32 4.33
C ASP A 139 22.78 -13.45 5.18
N ASP A 140 23.61 -14.40 5.56
CA ASP A 140 23.21 -15.57 6.34
C ASP A 140 22.72 -15.24 7.77
N LYS A 141 22.77 -13.97 8.19
CA LYS A 141 22.23 -13.45 9.46
C LYS A 141 20.89 -12.74 9.32
N ALA A 142 20.42 -12.52 8.09
CA ALA A 142 19.17 -11.83 7.81
C ALA A 142 18.22 -12.73 7.03
N THR A 143 16.94 -12.68 7.36
CA THR A 143 15.86 -13.38 6.65
C THR A 143 14.73 -12.43 6.36
N PRO A 144 14.11 -12.49 5.16
CA PRO A 144 12.83 -11.87 4.95
C PRO A 144 11.75 -12.65 5.69
N ALA A 145 10.65 -11.99 6.04
CA ALA A 145 9.55 -12.61 6.77
C ALA A 145 8.20 -12.23 6.16
N VAL A 146 7.43 -13.22 5.70
CA VAL A 146 6.08 -13.02 5.14
C VAL A 146 5.03 -13.36 6.20
N ARG A 147 4.21 -12.37 6.57
CA ARG A 147 3.22 -12.48 7.64
C ARG A 147 1.78 -12.62 7.13
N LEU A 148 1.52 -12.19 5.91
CA LEU A 148 0.21 -12.27 5.29
C LEU A 148 0.35 -12.51 3.79
N LEU A 149 -0.49 -13.40 3.26
CA LEU A 149 -0.74 -13.57 1.83
C LEU A 149 -2.24 -13.46 1.61
N ALA A 150 -2.65 -12.73 0.60
CA ALA A 150 -4.06 -12.64 0.25
C ALA A 150 -4.27 -12.75 -1.25
N ALA A 151 -5.41 -13.33 -1.62
CA ALA A 151 -5.90 -13.40 -2.98
C ALA A 151 -7.36 -12.98 -3.00
N ALA A 152 -7.70 -12.07 -3.90
CA ALA A 152 -9.05 -11.55 -4.08
C ALA A 152 -9.48 -11.74 -5.53
N VAL A 153 -10.63 -12.37 -5.76
CA VAL A 153 -11.15 -12.63 -7.10
C VAL A 153 -12.40 -11.82 -7.38
N ARG A 154 -12.52 -11.32 -8.61
CA ARG A 154 -13.75 -10.75 -9.12
C ARG A 154 -14.59 -11.87 -9.77
N PRO A 155 -15.71 -12.30 -9.15
CA PRO A 155 -16.52 -13.37 -9.70
C PRO A 155 -17.16 -12.97 -11.04
N LEU A 156 -17.31 -13.93 -11.94
CA LEU A 156 -18.09 -13.74 -13.17
C LEU A 156 -19.58 -13.50 -12.86
N ALA A 157 -20.13 -14.25 -11.91
CA ALA A 157 -21.49 -14.09 -11.40
C ALA A 157 -21.40 -13.57 -9.95
N TRP A 158 -21.31 -12.26 -9.79
CA TRP A 158 -21.17 -11.63 -8.49
C TRP A 158 -22.53 -11.19 -7.95
N GLU A 159 -23.07 -11.95 -7.02
CA GLU A 159 -24.21 -11.51 -6.22
C GLU A 159 -23.73 -10.49 -5.20
N LYS A 160 -24.16 -9.23 -5.37
CA LYS A 160 -23.81 -8.13 -4.49
C LYS A 160 -24.88 -7.93 -3.42
N HIS A 161 -24.45 -7.89 -2.17
CA HIS A 161 -25.30 -7.68 -1.01
C HIS A 161 -25.17 -6.27 -0.47
N ASN A 162 -26.27 -5.71 0.03
CA ASN A 162 -26.25 -4.37 0.62
C ASN A 162 -25.86 -4.37 2.10
N GLY A 163 -26.07 -5.47 2.79
CA GLY A 163 -25.88 -5.55 4.25
C GLY A 163 -26.90 -4.71 5.02
N HIS A 164 -26.72 -4.62 6.33
CA HIS A 164 -27.54 -3.76 7.17
C HIS A 164 -27.14 -2.30 7.04
N PRO A 165 -28.09 -1.34 7.08
CA PRO A 165 -27.78 0.07 7.15
C PRO A 165 -26.80 0.36 8.29
N LEU A 166 -25.83 1.24 8.04
CA LEU A 166 -24.83 1.63 9.02
C LEU A 166 -24.76 3.14 9.06
N ASN A 167 -24.87 3.70 10.28
CA ASN A 167 -24.60 5.11 10.56
C ASN A 167 -23.35 5.19 11.42
N ARG A 168 -22.19 5.25 10.78
CA ARG A 168 -20.88 5.31 11.44
C ARG A 168 -19.91 6.12 10.61
N ARG A 169 -19.13 6.97 11.28
CA ARG A 169 -18.11 7.81 10.71
C ARG A 169 -16.76 7.50 11.35
N LEU A 170 -15.76 7.24 10.51
CA LEU A 170 -14.35 7.18 10.87
C LEU A 170 -13.71 8.54 10.59
N TYR A 171 -12.69 8.86 11.34
CA TYR A 171 -11.85 10.01 11.09
C TYR A 171 -10.63 9.55 10.25
N LEU A 172 -10.34 10.24 9.17
CA LEU A 172 -9.13 10.07 8.36
C LEU A 172 -8.45 11.43 8.20
N PRO A 173 -7.13 11.53 8.28
CA PRO A 173 -6.40 12.73 7.89
C PRO A 173 -6.72 13.17 6.45
N GLU A 174 -6.69 14.46 6.23
CA GLU A 174 -7.06 15.10 4.97
C GLU A 174 -5.79 15.44 4.19
N TYR A 175 -5.55 14.71 3.11
CA TYR A 175 -4.42 14.93 2.21
C TYR A 175 -4.91 15.11 0.79
N CYS A 176 -4.57 16.23 0.14
CA CYS A 176 -4.91 16.49 -1.25
C CYS A 176 -3.66 16.50 -2.14
N LEU A 177 -3.85 16.17 -3.41
CA LEU A 177 -2.77 16.11 -4.41
C LEU A 177 -1.98 17.42 -4.54
N SER A 178 -2.69 18.56 -4.46
CA SER A 178 -2.10 19.89 -4.69
C SER A 178 -1.17 20.34 -3.57
N ALA A 179 -1.22 19.72 -2.39
CA ALA A 179 -0.42 20.07 -1.23
C ALA A 179 0.86 19.22 -1.07
N HIS A 180 1.11 18.30 -2.02
CA HIS A 180 2.20 17.33 -1.94
C HIS A 180 3.21 17.48 -3.08
N ASP A 181 4.23 16.61 -3.08
CA ASP A 181 5.31 16.64 -4.05
C ASP A 181 4.77 16.52 -5.49
N PRO A 182 4.90 17.56 -6.32
CA PRO A 182 4.37 17.58 -7.67
C PRO A 182 5.04 16.57 -8.62
N SER A 183 6.18 16.01 -8.26
CA SER A 183 6.91 15.03 -9.09
C SER A 183 6.13 13.74 -9.32
N PHE A 184 5.23 13.37 -8.40
CA PHE A 184 4.35 12.20 -8.55
C PHE A 184 3.09 12.47 -9.38
N GLY A 185 2.75 13.73 -9.63
CA GLY A 185 1.57 14.10 -10.40
C GLY A 185 0.26 13.53 -9.85
N ARG A 186 -0.63 13.08 -10.76
CA ARG A 186 -1.97 12.57 -10.39
C ARG A 186 -1.95 11.17 -9.78
N GLU A 187 -0.87 10.45 -9.91
CA GLU A 187 -0.75 9.06 -9.41
C GLU A 187 -0.51 8.98 -7.91
N MET A 188 -0.46 10.14 -7.24
CA MET A 188 -0.29 10.25 -5.80
C MET A 188 -1.58 9.92 -5.01
N ASP A 189 -2.71 9.67 -5.65
CA ASP A 189 -4.00 9.39 -4.98
C ASP A 189 -3.92 8.18 -4.04
N LEU A 190 -3.35 7.07 -4.49
CA LEU A 190 -3.21 5.88 -3.65
C LEU A 190 -2.24 6.08 -2.49
N PRO A 191 -1.01 6.60 -2.64
CA PRO A 191 -0.13 6.93 -1.53
C PRO A 191 -0.76 7.85 -0.48
N LEU A 192 -1.48 8.91 -0.89
CA LEU A 192 -2.18 9.83 -0.01
C LEU A 192 -3.22 9.11 0.85
N VAL A 193 -4.05 8.29 0.21
CA VAL A 193 -5.05 7.49 0.91
C VAL A 193 -4.38 6.51 1.86
N MET A 194 -3.36 5.77 1.43
CA MET A 194 -2.69 4.78 2.28
C MET A 194 -2.02 5.42 3.50
N ALA A 195 -1.37 6.59 3.33
CA ALA A 195 -0.83 7.35 4.46
C ALA A 195 -1.95 7.79 5.42
N ALA A 196 -3.08 8.28 4.90
CA ALA A 196 -4.22 8.66 5.73
C ALA A 196 -4.79 7.47 6.52
N LEU A 197 -4.88 6.28 5.89
CA LEU A 197 -5.34 5.06 6.57
C LEU A 197 -4.41 4.64 7.72
N MET A 198 -3.09 4.73 7.55
CA MET A 198 -2.10 4.39 8.58
C MET A 198 -2.02 5.46 9.67
N ASN A 199 -1.98 6.74 9.29
CA ASN A 199 -1.89 7.87 10.24
C ASN A 199 -3.13 7.99 11.12
N ARG A 200 -4.30 7.51 10.66
CA ARG A 200 -5.48 7.36 11.50
C ARG A 200 -5.22 6.56 12.77
N TYR A 201 -4.34 5.57 12.70
CA TYR A 201 -3.97 4.72 13.84
C TYR A 201 -2.75 5.23 14.61
N GLY A 202 -2.33 6.49 14.35
CA GLY A 202 -1.22 7.13 15.07
C GLY A 202 0.15 6.96 14.44
N GLU A 203 0.22 6.44 13.20
CA GLU A 203 1.45 6.47 12.44
C GLU A 203 1.80 7.93 12.09
N ASP A 204 3.08 8.22 11.98
CA ASP A 204 3.59 9.52 11.54
C ASP A 204 4.41 9.28 10.26
N ILE A 205 3.70 9.03 9.16
CA ILE A 205 4.29 8.72 7.87
C ILE A 205 3.87 9.75 6.82
N LEU A 206 4.82 10.24 6.05
CA LEU A 206 4.53 11.13 4.93
C LEU A 206 3.91 10.33 3.77
N PRO A 207 2.92 10.87 3.05
CA PRO A 207 2.45 10.28 1.81
C PRO A 207 3.57 9.97 0.81
N GLU A 208 4.60 10.81 0.77
CA GLU A 208 5.78 10.64 -0.08
C GLU A 208 6.63 9.43 0.34
N GLU A 209 6.74 9.14 1.63
CA GLU A 209 7.41 7.91 2.10
C GLU A 209 6.69 6.68 1.55
N VAL A 210 5.36 6.69 1.58
CA VAL A 210 4.54 5.63 1.01
C VAL A 210 4.70 5.57 -0.51
N ALA A 211 4.68 6.73 -1.20
CA ALA A 211 4.84 6.80 -2.64
C ALA A 211 6.16 6.20 -3.10
N TYR A 212 7.28 6.61 -2.51
CA TYR A 212 8.60 6.05 -2.83
C TYR A 212 8.73 4.58 -2.47
N ALA A 213 8.07 4.13 -1.37
CA ALA A 213 8.09 2.71 -1.00
C ALA A 213 7.34 1.84 -1.99
N MET A 214 6.24 2.32 -2.56
CA MET A 214 5.37 1.55 -3.44
C MET A 214 5.52 1.86 -4.94
N GLU A 215 6.43 2.77 -5.31
CA GLU A 215 6.66 3.10 -6.71
C GLU A 215 7.04 1.86 -7.52
N ASP A 216 6.27 1.60 -8.56
CA ASP A 216 6.51 0.55 -9.53
C ASP A 216 7.42 1.09 -10.65
N LYS A 217 8.70 0.76 -10.58
CA LYS A 217 9.71 1.25 -11.53
C LYS A 217 9.48 0.74 -12.96
N ALA A 218 8.72 -0.34 -13.15
CA ALA A 218 8.38 -0.84 -14.50
C ALA A 218 7.42 0.09 -15.25
N THR A 219 6.61 0.84 -14.51
CA THR A 219 5.59 1.74 -15.07
C THR A 219 5.79 3.19 -14.66
N SER A 220 6.75 3.47 -13.78
CA SER A 220 6.96 4.77 -13.12
C SER A 220 5.68 5.28 -12.46
N SER A 221 4.96 4.38 -11.77
CA SER A 221 3.63 4.61 -11.22
C SER A 221 3.56 4.24 -9.75
N THR A 222 2.76 4.97 -8.99
CA THR A 222 2.40 4.64 -7.60
C THR A 222 1.00 4.02 -7.49
N GLY A 223 0.43 3.57 -8.60
CA GLY A 223 -0.91 2.97 -8.66
C GLY A 223 -0.97 1.46 -8.37
N ASN A 224 0.16 0.80 -8.08
CA ASN A 224 0.21 -0.64 -7.82
C ASN A 224 -0.28 -0.97 -6.40
N ALA A 225 -1.52 -1.48 -6.30
CA ALA A 225 -2.15 -1.74 -5.01
C ALA A 225 -1.55 -2.95 -4.26
N ALA A 226 -0.85 -3.86 -4.93
CA ALA A 226 -0.10 -4.93 -4.27
C ALA A 226 1.11 -4.34 -3.51
N PHE A 227 1.83 -3.39 -4.12
CA PHE A 227 2.93 -2.69 -3.47
C PHE A 227 2.43 -1.76 -2.35
N ALA A 228 1.24 -1.15 -2.50
CA ALA A 228 0.61 -0.37 -1.44
C ALA A 228 0.32 -1.23 -0.19
N ALA A 229 -0.25 -2.42 -0.38
CA ALA A 229 -0.50 -3.36 0.70
C ALA A 229 0.82 -3.85 1.34
N ALA A 230 1.85 -4.10 0.53
CA ALA A 230 3.17 -4.49 1.02
C ALA A 230 3.83 -3.37 1.84
N ALA A 231 3.74 -2.11 1.42
CA ALA A 231 4.25 -0.95 2.16
C ALA A 231 3.55 -0.81 3.52
N ALA A 232 2.21 -0.92 3.58
CA ALA A 232 1.49 -0.92 4.84
C ALA A 232 1.89 -2.11 5.74
N GLY A 233 2.15 -3.27 5.14
CA GLY A 233 2.68 -4.44 5.83
C GLY A 233 4.04 -4.22 6.49
N CYS A 234 4.93 -3.46 5.86
CA CYS A 234 6.22 -3.04 6.44
C CYS A 234 6.04 -2.11 7.66
N CYS A 235 4.94 -1.38 7.73
CA CYS A 235 4.55 -0.59 8.89
C CYS A 235 3.84 -1.41 9.97
N GLY A 236 3.69 -2.74 9.78
CA GLY A 236 3.06 -3.65 10.75
C GLY A 236 1.54 -3.75 10.66
N TYR A 237 0.92 -3.13 9.66
CA TYR A 237 -0.53 -3.21 9.44
C TYR A 237 -0.90 -4.45 8.63
N PRO A 238 -1.82 -5.30 9.09
CA PRO A 238 -2.46 -6.28 8.23
C PRO A 238 -3.22 -5.55 7.11
N CYS A 239 -2.74 -5.71 5.86
CA CYS A 239 -3.26 -4.98 4.72
C CYS A 239 -3.36 -5.88 3.49
N TRP A 240 -4.48 -5.83 2.78
CA TRP A 240 -4.69 -6.65 1.58
C TRP A 240 -5.68 -6.03 0.60
N GLN A 241 -5.52 -6.36 -0.67
CA GLN A 241 -6.52 -6.08 -1.71
C GLN A 241 -7.73 -6.99 -1.56
N ALA A 242 -8.91 -6.46 -1.85
CA ALA A 242 -10.17 -7.19 -1.78
C ALA A 242 -11.13 -6.79 -2.91
N TRP A 243 -12.01 -7.70 -3.29
CA TRP A 243 -13.24 -7.40 -4.01
C TRP A 243 -14.38 -7.40 -3.02
N MET A 244 -15.01 -6.24 -2.82
CA MET A 244 -16.01 -5.99 -1.79
C MET A 244 -17.31 -5.49 -2.40
N ASP A 245 -18.42 -5.92 -1.86
CA ASP A 245 -19.74 -5.32 -2.07
C ASP A 245 -20.07 -4.33 -0.92
N LEU A 246 -21.26 -3.78 -0.91
CA LEU A 246 -21.68 -2.82 0.12
C LEU A 246 -21.77 -3.45 1.51
N ALA A 247 -22.18 -4.73 1.60
CA ALA A 247 -22.23 -5.44 2.86
C ALA A 247 -20.82 -5.60 3.47
N ASP A 248 -19.84 -5.96 2.63
CA ASP A 248 -18.45 -6.07 3.05
C ASP A 248 -17.90 -4.73 3.53
N LEU A 249 -18.12 -3.64 2.78
CA LEU A 249 -17.68 -2.29 3.15
C LEU A 249 -18.28 -1.86 4.50
N ARG A 250 -19.58 -2.09 4.70
CA ARG A 250 -20.27 -1.79 5.95
C ARG A 250 -19.72 -2.59 7.13
N ALA A 251 -19.46 -3.89 6.92
CA ALA A 251 -18.86 -4.74 7.94
C ALA A 251 -17.47 -4.26 8.35
N GLN A 252 -16.60 -3.91 7.39
CA GLN A 252 -15.27 -3.39 7.70
C GLN A 252 -15.32 -2.07 8.47
N ILE A 253 -16.19 -1.13 8.08
CA ILE A 253 -16.38 0.14 8.82
C ILE A 253 -16.95 -0.12 10.21
N HIS A 254 -17.88 -1.08 10.35
CA HIS A 254 -18.40 -1.50 11.65
C HIS A 254 -17.28 -2.03 12.56
N ASP A 255 -16.33 -2.77 12.02
CA ASP A 255 -15.19 -3.35 12.74
C ASP A 255 -14.00 -2.37 12.92
N ASP A 256 -14.22 -1.08 12.66
CA ASP A 256 -13.21 -0.02 12.79
C ASP A 256 -12.01 -0.16 11.84
N CYS A 257 -12.16 -0.88 10.74
CA CYS A 257 -11.12 -1.04 9.74
C CYS A 257 -11.06 0.14 8.77
N SER A 258 -9.86 0.55 8.41
CA SER A 258 -9.62 1.56 7.37
C SER A 258 -9.67 0.94 5.98
N ILE A 259 -10.31 1.62 5.03
CA ILE A 259 -10.51 1.09 3.67
C ILE A 259 -10.19 2.17 2.64
N ALA A 260 -9.38 1.82 1.64
CA ALA A 260 -9.33 2.52 0.38
C ALA A 260 -10.30 1.87 -0.62
N VAL A 261 -11.06 2.67 -1.33
CA VAL A 261 -12.00 2.22 -2.38
C VAL A 261 -11.64 2.82 -3.72
N ARG A 262 -11.74 2.03 -4.80
CA ARG A 262 -11.50 2.53 -6.15
C ARG A 262 -12.82 2.97 -6.78
N VAL A 263 -12.91 4.25 -7.12
CA VAL A 263 -14.10 4.88 -7.70
C VAL A 263 -13.77 5.36 -9.10
N GLU A 264 -14.61 5.03 -10.08
CA GLU A 264 -14.49 5.55 -11.44
C GLU A 264 -15.11 6.94 -11.54
N ARG A 265 -14.39 7.87 -12.15
CA ARG A 265 -14.85 9.24 -12.38
C ARG A 265 -14.82 9.59 -13.86
N HIS A 266 -15.90 10.22 -14.31
CA HIS A 266 -15.92 10.87 -15.61
C HIS A 266 -15.33 12.28 -15.46
N ILE A 267 -14.11 12.47 -15.94
CA ILE A 267 -13.47 13.78 -15.98
C ILE A 267 -13.87 14.47 -17.27
N ARG A 268 -14.36 15.73 -17.17
CA ARG A 268 -14.76 16.53 -18.34
C ARG A 268 -13.63 16.63 -19.36
N GLY A 269 -13.88 16.22 -20.57
CA GLY A 269 -12.89 16.23 -21.68
C GLY A 269 -12.09 14.93 -21.82
N GLN A 270 -12.28 13.94 -20.95
CA GLN A 270 -11.75 12.60 -21.14
C GLN A 270 -12.85 11.65 -21.63
N ARG A 271 -12.48 10.76 -22.56
CA ARG A 271 -13.41 9.81 -23.17
C ARG A 271 -13.75 8.66 -22.20
N ASP A 272 -12.74 8.16 -21.49
CA ASP A 272 -12.86 7.03 -20.61
C ASP A 272 -12.87 7.49 -19.13
N PRO A 273 -13.59 6.80 -18.25
CA PRO A 273 -13.58 7.10 -16.83
C PRO A 273 -12.18 6.85 -16.25
N VAL A 274 -11.78 7.68 -15.31
CA VAL A 274 -10.53 7.55 -14.57
C VAL A 274 -10.83 6.93 -13.21
N GLY A 275 -10.14 5.85 -12.89
CA GLY A 275 -10.21 5.27 -11.55
C GLY A 275 -9.38 6.08 -10.56
N VAL A 276 -10.00 6.50 -9.47
CA VAL A 276 -9.38 7.23 -8.36
C VAL A 276 -9.50 6.42 -7.08
N TRP A 277 -8.43 6.35 -6.30
CA TRP A 277 -8.49 5.80 -4.96
C TRP A 277 -8.97 6.85 -3.96
N MET A 278 -9.93 6.48 -3.12
CA MET A 278 -10.51 7.34 -2.08
C MET A 278 -10.49 6.62 -0.75
N GLY A 279 -10.32 7.36 0.34
CA GLY A 279 -10.49 6.83 1.69
C GLY A 279 -11.97 6.73 2.06
N LEU A 280 -12.45 5.53 2.43
CA LEU A 280 -13.83 5.36 2.92
C LEU A 280 -13.88 5.74 4.40
N ARG A 281 -14.69 6.77 4.72
CA ARG A 281 -14.86 7.26 6.10
C ARG A 281 -16.11 6.72 6.78
N GLY A 282 -17.06 6.21 6.02
CA GLY A 282 -18.27 5.64 6.61
C GLY A 282 -19.53 5.89 5.82
N PHE A 283 -20.62 5.70 6.52
CA PHE A 283 -21.98 5.76 5.97
C PHE A 283 -22.86 6.58 6.90
N GLY A 284 -23.89 7.18 6.35
CA GLY A 284 -24.90 7.90 7.10
C GLY A 284 -26.24 7.88 6.39
N HIS A 285 -27.25 8.39 7.11
CA HIS A 285 -28.61 8.58 6.60
C HIS A 285 -29.03 10.02 6.86
N ASP A 286 -29.68 10.63 5.89
CA ASP A 286 -30.30 11.95 6.03
C ASP A 286 -31.81 11.78 6.12
N ASP A 287 -32.35 11.98 7.32
CA ASP A 287 -33.78 11.82 7.61
C ASP A 287 -34.65 12.86 6.88
N ALA A 288 -34.08 14.02 6.53
CA ALA A 288 -34.85 15.09 5.85
C ALA A 288 -35.16 14.75 4.40
N VAL A 289 -34.27 14.00 3.74
CA VAL A 289 -34.45 13.59 2.34
C VAL A 289 -34.60 12.07 2.20
N LEU A 290 -34.64 11.34 3.32
CA LEU A 290 -34.73 9.88 3.40
C LEU A 290 -33.72 9.18 2.49
N ALA A 291 -32.48 9.63 2.50
CA ALA A 291 -31.44 9.13 1.62
C ALA A 291 -30.18 8.69 2.39
N ASP A 292 -29.64 7.56 1.98
CA ASP A 292 -28.34 7.07 2.44
C ASP A 292 -27.20 7.76 1.69
N PHE A 293 -26.13 8.03 2.38
CA PHE A 293 -24.93 8.62 1.81
C PHE A 293 -23.65 7.93 2.30
N VAL A 294 -22.58 8.12 1.55
CA VAL A 294 -21.21 7.64 1.84
C VAL A 294 -20.32 8.85 2.13
N LEU A 295 -19.50 8.72 3.15
CA LEU A 295 -18.47 9.69 3.53
C LEU A 295 -17.13 9.22 2.99
N LEU A 296 -16.46 10.08 2.22
CA LEU A 296 -15.21 9.78 1.55
C LEU A 296 -14.15 10.85 1.82
N ASN A 297 -12.88 10.47 1.75
CA ASN A 297 -11.77 11.38 1.51
C ASN A 297 -11.37 11.26 0.05
N ASP A 298 -11.51 12.36 -0.68
CA ASP A 298 -11.15 12.48 -2.08
C ASP A 298 -9.83 13.24 -2.23
N PRO A 299 -8.71 12.56 -2.51
CA PRO A 299 -7.41 13.22 -2.62
C PRO A 299 -7.29 14.15 -3.83
N THR A 300 -8.22 14.06 -4.79
CA THR A 300 -8.22 14.94 -5.98
C THR A 300 -8.91 16.28 -5.77
N ALA A 301 -9.32 16.57 -4.53
CA ALA A 301 -9.88 17.87 -4.15
C ALA A 301 -8.84 19.01 -4.30
N ASP A 302 -9.33 20.23 -4.44
CA ASP A 302 -8.48 21.41 -4.69
C ASP A 302 -7.67 21.85 -3.44
N SER A 303 -8.06 21.39 -2.25
CA SER A 303 -7.39 21.69 -0.98
C SER A 303 -7.66 20.61 0.06
N ASP A 304 -6.81 20.53 1.09
CA ASP A 304 -7.01 19.59 2.21
C ASP A 304 -8.40 19.75 2.86
N GLY A 305 -8.87 20.98 3.07
CA GLY A 305 -10.19 21.24 3.65
C GLY A 305 -11.37 20.79 2.78
N ALA A 306 -11.15 20.53 1.48
CA ALA A 306 -12.17 20.04 0.55
C ALA A 306 -12.09 18.51 0.33
N VAL A 307 -11.10 17.84 0.91
CA VAL A 307 -10.90 16.38 0.78
C VAL A 307 -12.10 15.59 1.31
N ASN A 308 -12.68 16.04 2.41
CA ASN A 308 -13.87 15.43 2.99
C ASN A 308 -15.10 15.67 2.11
N CYS A 309 -15.59 14.64 1.47
CA CYS A 309 -16.77 14.73 0.64
C CYS A 309 -17.86 13.73 1.05
N THR A 310 -19.07 14.05 0.67
CA THR A 310 -20.26 13.21 0.85
C THR A 310 -20.84 12.91 -0.53
N MET A 311 -21.17 11.65 -0.77
CA MET A 311 -21.76 11.18 -2.03
C MET A 311 -23.03 10.40 -1.72
N ALA A 312 -24.11 10.60 -2.51
CA ALA A 312 -25.28 9.75 -2.40
C ALA A 312 -24.90 8.28 -2.57
N LEU A 313 -25.44 7.38 -1.74
CA LEU A 313 -25.10 5.96 -1.80
C LEU A 313 -25.34 5.35 -3.18
N ALA A 314 -26.42 5.76 -3.85
CA ALA A 314 -26.75 5.28 -5.19
C ALA A 314 -25.68 5.66 -6.23
N ASP A 315 -25.16 6.90 -6.16
CA ASP A 315 -24.07 7.36 -7.03
C ASP A 315 -22.76 6.65 -6.71
N PHE A 316 -22.44 6.49 -5.44
CA PHE A 316 -21.27 5.73 -5.04
C PHE A 316 -21.32 4.31 -5.60
N MET A 317 -22.42 3.59 -5.43
CA MET A 317 -22.58 2.22 -5.93
C MET A 317 -22.53 2.11 -7.45
N ARG A 318 -22.87 3.17 -8.15
CA ARG A 318 -22.75 3.25 -9.62
C ARG A 318 -21.30 3.33 -10.08
N TYR A 319 -20.45 4.04 -9.32
CA TYR A 319 -19.07 4.33 -9.69
C TYR A 319 -18.03 3.47 -8.94
N PHE A 320 -18.41 2.84 -7.85
CA PHE A 320 -17.55 1.93 -7.13
C PHE A 320 -17.27 0.67 -7.93
N THR A 321 -15.99 0.41 -8.21
CA THR A 321 -15.57 -0.72 -9.04
C THR A 321 -15.73 -2.07 -8.34
N GLY A 322 -15.91 -2.09 -7.03
CA GLY A 322 -15.83 -3.26 -6.17
C GLY A 322 -14.41 -3.52 -5.64
N ARG A 323 -13.41 -2.82 -6.16
CA ARG A 323 -12.02 -2.98 -5.74
C ARG A 323 -11.71 -2.12 -4.53
N ALA A 324 -11.12 -2.74 -3.51
CA ALA A 324 -10.78 -2.09 -2.24
C ALA A 324 -9.42 -2.57 -1.71
N ILE A 325 -8.85 -1.80 -0.79
CA ILE A 325 -7.73 -2.21 0.05
C ILE A 325 -8.20 -2.08 1.49
N ALA A 326 -8.18 -3.19 2.23
CA ALA A 326 -8.51 -3.23 3.65
C ALA A 326 -7.23 -3.12 4.48
N LEU A 327 -7.26 -2.29 5.52
CA LEU A 327 -6.17 -2.10 6.46
C LEU A 327 -6.73 -2.19 7.88
N ARG A 328 -6.18 -3.12 8.67
CA ARG A 328 -6.58 -3.33 10.07
C ARG A 328 -5.57 -2.73 11.04
N PRO A 329 -6.01 -2.37 12.25
CA PRO A 329 -5.09 -1.93 13.31
C PRO A 329 -3.98 -2.95 13.54
N LYS A 330 -2.80 -2.48 13.93
CA LYS A 330 -1.68 -3.33 14.35
C LYS A 330 -2.11 -4.17 15.56
N GLN A 331 -1.74 -5.44 15.54
CA GLN A 331 -1.92 -6.31 16.72
C GLN A 331 -0.82 -6.14 17.77
N ARG A 332 0.31 -5.56 17.36
CA ARG A 332 1.47 -5.23 18.20
C ARG A 332 2.18 -4.02 17.63
N GLU A 333 2.85 -3.26 18.49
CA GLU A 333 3.71 -2.18 18.02
C GLU A 333 4.89 -2.74 17.25
N VAL A 334 5.03 -2.29 16.02
CA VAL A 334 6.15 -2.60 15.13
C VAL A 334 6.61 -1.27 14.54
N ALA A 335 7.88 -0.96 14.64
CA ALA A 335 8.45 0.19 13.96
C ALA A 335 8.24 0.07 12.45
N ALA A 336 7.85 1.16 11.80
CA ALA A 336 7.70 1.19 10.36
C ALA A 336 9.07 0.97 9.69
N ASP A 337 9.16 -0.06 8.87
CA ASP A 337 10.39 -0.49 8.18
C ASP A 337 10.15 -0.52 6.66
N LEU A 338 9.93 0.66 6.08
CA LEU A 338 9.81 0.81 4.63
C LEU A 338 11.15 0.51 3.97
N PRO A 339 11.18 -0.32 2.92
CA PRO A 339 12.41 -0.87 2.37
C PRO A 339 13.35 0.18 1.76
N ASN A 340 12.82 1.32 1.35
CA ASN A 340 13.59 2.40 0.73
C ASN A 340 13.92 3.57 1.66
N ARG A 341 13.57 3.46 2.95
CA ARG A 341 13.63 4.57 3.89
C ARG A 341 14.62 4.35 5.02
N VAL A 342 15.34 5.42 5.37
CA VAL A 342 16.15 5.51 6.59
C VAL A 342 15.66 6.72 7.39
N ARG A 343 15.23 6.50 8.64
CA ARG A 343 14.96 7.59 9.58
C ARG A 343 16.26 8.09 10.20
N CYS A 344 16.40 9.40 10.22
CA CYS A 344 17.57 10.12 10.70
C CYS A 344 17.13 11.21 11.68
N ASP A 345 18.05 11.63 12.53
CA ASP A 345 17.92 12.90 13.23
C ASP A 345 18.39 14.03 12.28
N LEU A 346 17.91 15.25 12.52
CA LEU A 346 18.35 16.43 11.78
C LEU A 346 19.22 17.31 12.68
N THR A 347 20.39 17.69 12.20
CA THR A 347 21.26 18.69 12.84
C THR A 347 21.33 19.94 11.99
N ARG A 348 21.29 21.11 12.63
CA ARG A 348 21.42 22.39 11.97
C ARG A 348 22.84 22.92 12.12
N ALA A 349 23.50 23.23 11.00
CA ALA A 349 24.80 23.86 10.97
C ALA A 349 24.73 25.37 11.21
N GLU A 350 25.90 26.03 11.46
CA GLU A 350 25.99 27.46 11.72
C GLU A 350 25.55 28.33 10.51
N ASP A 351 25.72 27.82 9.30
CA ASP A 351 25.28 28.45 8.04
C ASP A 351 23.76 28.32 7.80
N GLY A 352 23.06 27.63 8.69
CA GLY A 352 21.63 27.40 8.60
C GLY A 352 21.21 26.16 7.78
N SER A 353 22.18 25.43 7.22
CA SER A 353 21.90 24.16 6.53
C SER A 353 21.54 23.04 7.51
N TYR A 354 20.81 22.03 7.02
CA TYR A 354 20.42 20.83 7.75
C TYR A 354 21.16 19.63 7.20
N PHE A 355 21.65 18.81 8.12
CA PHE A 355 22.27 17.52 7.80
C PHE A 355 21.47 16.39 8.45
N PHE A 356 21.38 15.27 7.76
CA PHE A 356 20.89 14.04 8.35
C PHE A 356 21.98 13.46 9.26
N GLU A 357 21.59 13.05 10.45
CA GLU A 357 22.50 12.41 11.41
C GLU A 357 22.13 10.95 11.56
N GLN A 358 23.13 10.08 11.40
CA GLN A 358 23.03 8.65 11.71
C GLN A 358 24.03 8.27 12.77
N ARG A 359 23.58 7.64 13.84
CA ARG A 359 24.45 7.13 14.92
C ARG A 359 25.38 8.20 15.53
N GLY A 360 24.91 9.42 15.65
CA GLY A 360 25.68 10.55 16.20
C GLY A 360 26.72 11.15 15.25
N GLN A 361 26.63 10.87 13.96
CA GLN A 361 27.51 11.46 12.94
C GLN A 361 26.71 12.08 11.82
N GLN A 362 27.13 13.26 11.38
CA GLN A 362 26.56 13.87 10.17
C GLN A 362 26.82 12.98 8.96
N ASP A 363 25.79 12.78 8.15
CA ASP A 363 25.81 11.95 6.96
C ASP A 363 25.49 12.82 5.73
N PRO A 364 26.52 13.44 5.10
CA PRO A 364 26.34 14.32 3.96
C PRO A 364 25.61 13.62 2.80
N LEU A 365 24.71 14.34 2.16
CA LEU A 365 23.97 13.81 1.00
C LEU A 365 24.89 13.74 -0.23
N PRO A 366 24.93 12.58 -0.94
CA PRO A 366 25.54 12.47 -2.26
C PRO A 366 24.91 13.42 -3.30
N GLU A 367 25.61 13.62 -4.43
CA GLU A 367 25.14 14.56 -5.46
C GLU A 367 23.81 14.17 -6.13
N ASP A 368 23.50 12.90 -6.18
CA ASP A 368 22.27 12.36 -6.76
C ASP A 368 21.02 12.50 -5.87
N PHE A 369 21.20 12.97 -4.61
CA PHE A 369 20.07 13.26 -3.75
C PHE A 369 19.47 14.64 -4.01
N SER A 370 18.14 14.71 -4.05
CA SER A 370 17.36 15.95 -3.99
C SER A 370 16.59 16.05 -2.67
N GLY A 371 16.54 17.25 -2.10
CA GLY A 371 15.91 17.50 -0.81
C GLY A 371 14.57 18.22 -0.91
N TRP A 372 13.64 17.83 -0.05
CA TRP A 372 12.31 18.41 0.09
C TRP A 372 11.99 18.67 1.56
N ALA A 373 11.25 19.72 1.82
CA ALA A 373 10.67 19.99 3.12
C ALA A 373 9.15 19.95 3.06
N ALA A 374 8.57 19.19 3.96
CA ALA A 374 7.13 19.13 4.17
C ALA A 374 6.77 19.85 5.47
N TYR A 375 5.92 20.85 5.40
CA TYR A 375 5.44 21.59 6.55
C TYR A 375 4.07 21.06 6.99
N ALA A 376 3.97 20.71 8.26
CA ALA A 376 2.72 20.40 8.90
C ALA A 376 2.35 21.50 9.88
N VAL A 377 1.12 21.97 9.82
CA VAL A 377 0.55 22.86 10.86
C VAL A 377 -0.25 21.98 11.81
N HIS A 378 0.16 21.95 13.09
CA HIS A 378 -0.59 21.27 14.14
C HIS A 378 -1.68 22.20 14.69
N ASP A 379 -2.95 21.87 14.48
CA ASP A 379 -4.09 22.57 15.08
C ASP A 379 -4.38 22.12 16.52
N GLY A 380 -3.37 21.79 17.31
CA GLY A 380 -3.48 21.51 18.75
C GLY A 380 -4.35 20.29 19.14
N VAL A 381 -4.82 19.51 18.20
CA VAL A 381 -5.61 18.30 18.45
C VAL A 381 -4.70 17.09 18.58
N ALA A 382 -4.87 16.32 19.64
CA ALA A 382 -3.99 15.23 20.06
C ALA A 382 -3.87 14.03 19.11
N HIS A 383 -4.55 14.03 18.00
CA HIS A 383 -4.43 13.05 16.93
C HIS A 383 -4.02 13.79 15.66
N ALA A 384 -2.73 13.74 15.40
CA ALA A 384 -2.05 14.47 14.36
C ALA A 384 -2.70 14.29 12.99
N THR A 385 -3.61 15.16 12.68
CA THR A 385 -3.87 15.55 11.30
C THR A 385 -2.73 16.42 10.87
N THR A 386 -1.62 15.82 10.51
CA THR A 386 -0.58 16.53 9.79
C THR A 386 -1.09 16.76 8.38
N ALA A 387 -1.90 17.79 8.20
CA ALA A 387 -2.12 18.35 6.89
C ALA A 387 -0.79 18.95 6.43
N HIS A 388 -0.07 18.27 5.54
CA HIS A 388 1.12 18.82 4.90
C HIS A 388 0.66 19.89 3.92
N ARG A 389 0.53 21.12 4.39
CA ARG A 389 -0.03 22.23 3.61
C ARG A 389 0.94 22.87 2.63
N THR A 390 2.24 22.58 2.75
CA THR A 390 3.23 23.23 1.90
C THR A 390 4.43 22.33 1.67
N PHE A 391 4.71 22.06 0.41
CA PHE A 391 5.87 21.34 -0.07
C PHE A 391 6.86 22.30 -0.69
N ARG A 392 8.15 22.22 -0.32
CA ARG A 392 9.21 23.07 -0.90
C ARG A 392 10.45 22.23 -1.19
N ARG A 393 10.99 22.41 -2.38
CA ARG A 393 12.29 21.85 -2.72
C ARG A 393 13.36 22.62 -1.97
N MET A 394 14.32 21.90 -1.37
CA MET A 394 15.47 22.45 -0.69
C MET A 394 16.67 22.49 -1.63
N GLU A 395 17.54 23.48 -1.44
CA GLU A 395 18.81 23.54 -2.15
C GLU A 395 19.84 22.71 -1.41
N ARG A 396 20.57 21.88 -2.15
CA ARG A 396 21.66 21.10 -1.60
C ARG A 396 22.93 21.94 -1.54
N THR A 397 23.63 21.95 -0.40
CA THR A 397 24.90 22.61 -0.27
C THR A 397 26.04 21.76 -0.85
N PRO A 398 27.21 22.39 -1.19
CA PRO A 398 28.37 21.62 -1.63
C PRO A 398 28.85 20.59 -0.61
N GLU A 399 28.64 20.86 0.68
CA GLU A 399 29.01 20.00 1.80
C GLU A 399 28.01 18.86 2.01
N GLY A 400 26.91 18.80 1.23
CA GLY A 400 25.90 17.76 1.29
C GLY A 400 24.81 17.99 2.34
N GLY A 401 24.66 19.22 2.82
CA GLY A 401 23.52 19.67 3.62
C GLY A 401 22.35 20.16 2.76
N LEU A 402 21.24 20.48 3.39
CA LEU A 402 20.05 21.06 2.76
C LEU A 402 19.76 22.43 3.33
N LEU A 403 19.66 23.44 2.45
CA LEU A 403 19.27 24.79 2.82
C LEU A 403 17.74 24.94 2.81
N PHE A 404 17.25 25.43 3.92
CA PHE A 404 15.85 25.77 4.13
C PHE A 404 15.60 27.19 3.64
N PRO A 405 14.52 27.47 2.89
CA PRO A 405 14.14 28.84 2.59
C PRO A 405 13.78 29.56 3.92
N PRO A 406 14.48 30.64 4.28
CA PRO A 406 14.35 31.25 5.61
C PRO A 406 12.97 31.82 5.94
N GLU A 407 12.14 32.01 4.95
CA GLU A 407 10.83 32.68 5.05
C GLU A 407 9.69 31.79 5.58
N GLN A 408 9.94 30.50 5.85
CA GLN A 408 8.87 29.51 5.97
C GLN A 408 8.82 28.73 7.30
N LEU A 409 9.69 28.99 8.24
CA LEU A 409 9.57 28.49 9.61
C LEU A 409 8.55 29.35 10.37
N ALA A 410 7.27 29.25 10.03
CA ALA A 410 6.20 29.82 10.82
C ALA A 410 6.25 29.23 12.23
N ALA A 411 6.26 30.10 13.24
CA ALA A 411 6.31 29.71 14.64
C ALA A 411 5.17 28.69 14.96
N GLY A 412 5.54 27.47 15.38
CA GLY A 412 4.64 26.46 15.89
C GLY A 412 4.27 25.32 14.93
N GLY A 413 4.82 25.27 13.72
CA GLY A 413 4.61 24.13 12.81
C GLY A 413 5.64 23.00 13.03
N ARG A 414 5.24 21.76 12.79
CA ARG A 414 6.17 20.63 12.66
C ARG A 414 6.66 20.59 11.22
N CYS A 415 7.96 20.43 11.04
CA CYS A 415 8.58 20.27 9.74
C CYS A 415 9.15 18.86 9.64
N SER A 416 8.86 18.18 8.55
CA SER A 416 9.53 16.95 8.15
C SER A 416 10.38 17.25 6.92
N VAL A 417 11.61 16.78 6.93
CA VAL A 417 12.55 16.93 5.82
C VAL A 417 12.87 15.56 5.27
N TYR A 418 12.84 15.41 3.97
CA TYR A 418 13.34 14.22 3.34
C TYR A 418 14.24 14.52 2.15
N ALA A 419 15.15 13.60 1.90
CA ALA A 419 15.97 13.61 0.71
C ALA A 419 15.92 12.25 0.03
N VAL A 420 15.85 12.25 -1.29
CA VAL A 420 15.68 11.04 -2.09
C VAL A 420 16.67 11.02 -3.25
N ASP A 421 17.27 9.85 -3.52
CA ASP A 421 18.10 9.61 -4.69
C ASP A 421 17.28 9.16 -5.91
N GLN A 422 17.95 9.00 -7.03
CA GLN A 422 17.32 8.57 -8.29
C GLN A 422 16.71 7.16 -8.22
N THR A 423 17.13 6.34 -7.26
CA THR A 423 16.57 4.99 -7.05
C THR A 423 15.34 4.98 -6.16
N GLY A 424 14.97 6.13 -5.59
CA GLY A 424 13.90 6.26 -4.61
C GLY A 424 14.30 5.88 -3.18
N ARG A 425 15.62 5.78 -2.90
CA ARG A 425 16.13 5.63 -1.54
C ARG A 425 16.00 6.95 -0.80
N MET A 426 15.47 6.91 0.40
CA MET A 426 14.98 8.08 1.12
C MET A 426 15.58 8.17 2.52
N ARG A 427 16.06 9.37 2.89
CA ARG A 427 16.35 9.76 4.27
C ARG A 427 15.27 10.72 4.74
N VAL A 428 14.76 10.52 5.96
CA VAL A 428 13.68 11.31 6.55
C VAL A 428 14.06 11.73 7.96
N GLY A 429 13.89 13.01 8.27
CA GLY A 429 14.14 13.58 9.60
C GLY A 429 13.09 14.61 10.02
#